data_65c8ffe78de0dae8c60a46d2c4aa757f
#
_entry.id   65c8ffe78de0dae8c60a46d2c4aa757f
#
_cell.length_a   1.000
_cell.length_b   1.000
_cell.length_c   1.000
_cell.angle_alpha   90.00
_cell.angle_beta   90.00
_cell.angle_gamma   90.00
#
_symmetry.space_group_name_H-M   'P 1'
#
loop_
_entity.id
_entity.type
_entity.pdbx_description
1 polymer ?
#
loop_
_entity_poly.entity_id
_entity_poly.type
_entity_poly.pdbx_seq_one_letter_code
_entity_poly.pdbx_strand_id
1 'polypeptide(L)'
;MAGELDQFPVSPVHWPRSYRIVPARFPPVALFEGVAGSPDDLDALNELEGLTSSRLREEAGEIHLIQQQDRRFGPGWSPVMAALCYPRASRFTEGVFGVYYCADSERTAVAETRYHRERFLAESGEPPMAIEMRVYIAELQAPLVDLRSDADNAAPYLDPENYAAARHLGGVARSHGHFGLVYPSVRDPEGGDCAAVLRPPALGPTRQGKHFEYRWNGQRITSIVELRQSSY
;
A
#
# COMPACT_ATOMS: atom_id res chain seq x y z
N MET A 1 -22.86 12.59 6.61
CA MET A 1 -21.64 11.74 6.52
C MET A 1 -21.56 10.90 5.22
N ALA A 2 -22.67 10.50 4.58
CA ALA A 2 -22.64 9.91 3.23
C ALA A 2 -22.29 10.97 2.15
N GLY A 3 -22.66 12.23 2.33
CA GLY A 3 -22.51 13.29 1.32
C GLY A 3 -21.10 13.68 0.89
N GLU A 4 -20.04 13.27 1.62
CA GLU A 4 -18.66 13.58 1.20
C GLU A 4 -18.16 12.67 0.07
N LEU A 5 -18.60 11.43 0.04
CA LEU A 5 -18.26 10.52 -1.08
C LEU A 5 -19.12 10.79 -2.31
N ASP A 6 -20.35 11.28 -2.12
CA ASP A 6 -21.31 11.51 -3.22
C ASP A 6 -20.83 12.59 -4.22
N GLN A 7 -19.89 13.42 -3.81
CA GLN A 7 -19.26 14.42 -4.71
C GLN A 7 -18.24 13.80 -5.68
N PHE A 8 -17.80 12.54 -5.45
CA PHE A 8 -16.85 11.85 -6.31
C PHE A 8 -17.51 10.64 -6.98
N PRO A 9 -17.37 10.48 -8.29
CA PRO A 9 -17.87 9.29 -8.96
C PRO A 9 -17.06 8.05 -8.54
N VAL A 10 -17.71 6.90 -8.63
CA VAL A 10 -17.00 5.62 -8.56
C VAL A 10 -16.71 5.19 -9.99
N SER A 11 -15.44 5.26 -10.38
CA SER A 11 -14.99 5.00 -11.74
C SER A 11 -14.31 3.63 -11.85
N PRO A 12 -14.53 2.87 -12.93
CA PRO A 12 -13.75 1.66 -13.18
C PRO A 12 -12.30 2.02 -13.45
N VAL A 13 -11.38 1.45 -12.66
CA VAL A 13 -9.94 1.63 -12.84
C VAL A 13 -9.35 0.28 -13.21
N HIS A 14 -8.58 0.25 -14.31
CA HIS A 14 -7.84 -0.92 -14.73
C HIS A 14 -6.41 -0.52 -15.10
N TRP A 15 -5.47 -0.90 -14.22
CA TRP A 15 -4.04 -0.80 -14.48
C TRP A 15 -3.47 -2.22 -14.60
N PRO A 16 -3.09 -2.66 -15.79
CA PRO A 16 -2.46 -3.98 -15.99
C PRO A 16 -1.18 -4.16 -15.17
N ARG A 17 -0.60 -3.02 -14.76
CA ARG A 17 0.54 -2.94 -13.85
C ARG A 17 0.35 -1.76 -12.94
N SER A 18 0.23 -2.01 -11.65
CA SER A 18 0.39 -1.01 -10.61
C SER A 18 1.70 -1.27 -9.87
N TYR A 19 2.33 -0.22 -9.37
CA TYR A 19 3.68 -0.27 -8.79
C TYR A 19 3.63 0.13 -7.33
N ARG A 20 4.12 -0.76 -6.46
CA ARG A 20 4.32 -0.49 -5.03
C ARG A 20 5.78 -0.68 -4.69
N ILE A 21 6.40 0.29 -4.01
CA ILE A 21 7.80 0.22 -3.61
C ILE A 21 7.87 0.18 -2.07
N VAL A 22 8.65 -0.76 -1.55
CA VAL A 22 8.84 -0.96 -0.11
C VAL A 22 10.31 -1.20 0.21
N PRO A 23 10.78 -0.92 1.45
CA PRO A 23 12.14 -1.30 1.86
C PRO A 23 12.36 -2.81 1.75
N ALA A 24 13.48 -3.22 1.13
CA ALA A 24 13.81 -4.63 0.89
C ALA A 24 14.14 -5.39 2.18
N ARG A 25 14.50 -4.67 3.27
CA ARG A 25 14.76 -5.25 4.59
C ARG A 25 13.55 -5.94 5.25
N PHE A 26 12.33 -5.64 4.80
CA PHE A 26 11.15 -6.37 5.24
C PHE A 26 11.10 -7.69 4.47
N PRO A 27 11.32 -8.85 5.12
CA PRO A 27 11.15 -10.13 4.45
C PRO A 27 9.71 -10.22 3.94
N PRO A 28 9.48 -10.87 2.80
CA PRO A 28 8.12 -11.25 2.44
C PRO A 28 7.54 -12.06 3.60
N VAL A 29 6.36 -11.67 4.07
CA VAL A 29 5.65 -12.45 5.10
C VAL A 29 5.22 -13.74 4.43
N ALA A 30 5.95 -14.83 4.69
CA ALA A 30 5.74 -16.12 4.02
C ALA A 30 4.41 -16.80 4.43
N LEU A 31 3.77 -16.33 5.51
CA LEU A 31 2.54 -16.90 6.03
C LEU A 31 1.44 -17.02 4.98
N PHE A 32 1.25 -15.98 4.17
CA PHE A 32 0.20 -15.97 3.13
C PHE A 32 0.59 -16.75 1.87
N GLU A 33 1.85 -17.19 1.75
CA GLU A 33 2.35 -17.98 0.63
C GLU A 33 2.40 -19.48 0.95
N GLY A 34 2.66 -19.82 2.21
CA GLY A 34 2.83 -21.20 2.67
C GLY A 34 1.52 -21.92 3.01
N VAL A 35 0.45 -21.18 3.21
CA VAL A 35 -0.88 -21.76 3.45
C VAL A 35 -1.49 -22.05 2.07
N ALA A 36 -1.21 -23.24 1.55
CA ALA A 36 -1.89 -23.77 0.37
C ALA A 36 -3.25 -24.28 0.82
N GLY A 37 -4.29 -23.47 0.72
CA GLY A 37 -5.59 -23.93 1.14
C GLY A 37 -6.66 -22.86 1.05
N SER A 38 -7.74 -23.13 1.69
CA SER A 38 -8.89 -22.27 1.80
C SER A 38 -8.70 -21.26 2.94
N PRO A 39 -9.46 -20.18 2.98
CA PRO A 39 -9.58 -19.30 4.13
C PRO A 39 -9.90 -20.07 5.44
N ASP A 40 -10.62 -21.18 5.33
CA ASP A 40 -11.03 -22.03 6.46
C ASP A 40 -9.83 -22.76 7.10
N ASP A 41 -8.81 -23.12 6.31
CA ASP A 41 -7.58 -23.75 6.81
C ASP A 41 -6.76 -22.78 7.66
N LEU A 42 -6.77 -21.50 7.32
CA LEU A 42 -6.09 -20.47 8.12
C LEU A 42 -6.87 -20.16 9.41
N ASP A 43 -8.18 -20.13 9.34
CA ASP A 43 -9.02 -19.93 10.54
C ASP A 43 -8.89 -21.14 11.49
N ALA A 44 -8.79 -22.38 10.97
CA ALA A 44 -8.51 -23.58 11.74
C ALA A 44 -7.07 -23.56 12.35
N LEU A 45 -6.07 -23.10 11.59
CA LEU A 45 -4.70 -22.90 12.08
C LEU A 45 -4.65 -21.79 13.15
N ASN A 46 -5.36 -20.68 12.94
CA ASN A 46 -5.46 -19.60 13.92
C ASN A 46 -6.19 -20.04 15.20
N GLU A 47 -7.19 -20.90 15.09
CA GLU A 47 -7.93 -21.43 16.25
C GLU A 47 -7.10 -22.44 17.05
N LEU A 48 -6.32 -23.30 16.38
CA LEU A 48 -5.46 -24.30 17.00
C LEU A 48 -4.13 -23.74 17.52
N GLU A 49 -3.46 -22.85 16.77
CA GLU A 49 -2.14 -22.34 17.11
C GLU A 49 -2.17 -20.90 17.64
N GLY A 50 -3.18 -20.09 17.31
CA GLY A 50 -3.38 -18.74 17.83
C GLY A 50 -3.61 -18.69 19.34
N LEU A 51 -4.03 -19.81 19.95
CA LEU A 51 -4.08 -19.96 21.40
C LEU A 51 -2.71 -20.15 22.04
N THR A 52 -1.68 -20.53 21.27
CA THR A 52 -0.38 -20.97 21.79
C THR A 52 0.84 -20.24 21.21
N SER A 53 0.73 -19.56 20.06
CA SER A 53 1.88 -18.93 19.39
C SER A 53 1.69 -17.44 19.20
N SER A 54 2.44 -16.63 19.98
CA SER A 54 2.56 -15.18 19.77
C SER A 54 3.14 -14.84 18.38
N ARG A 55 4.00 -15.70 17.84
CA ARG A 55 4.63 -15.52 16.53
C ARG A 55 3.65 -15.56 15.37
N LEU A 56 2.69 -16.49 15.38
CA LEU A 56 1.66 -16.55 14.33
C LEU A 56 0.72 -15.34 14.37
N ARG A 57 0.41 -14.84 15.56
CA ARG A 57 -0.34 -13.58 15.72
C ARG A 57 0.43 -12.38 15.19
N GLU A 58 1.74 -12.33 15.44
CA GLU A 58 2.61 -11.30 14.87
C GLU A 58 2.73 -11.42 13.35
N GLU A 59 2.80 -12.64 12.80
CA GLU A 59 2.90 -12.89 11.36
C GLU A 59 1.57 -12.65 10.62
N ALA A 60 0.42 -12.97 11.23
CA ALA A 60 -0.91 -12.72 10.65
C ALA A 60 -1.33 -11.24 10.73
N GLY A 61 -0.75 -10.48 11.67
CA GLY A 61 -1.16 -9.09 11.92
C GLY A 61 -2.66 -9.02 12.27
N GLU A 62 -3.28 -7.92 11.84
CA GLU A 62 -4.70 -7.66 12.11
C GLU A 62 -5.61 -8.24 10.99
N ILE A 63 -5.44 -9.53 10.65
CA ILE A 63 -6.19 -10.18 9.55
C ILE A 63 -7.72 -10.09 9.73
N HIS A 64 -8.21 -9.99 10.97
CA HIS A 64 -9.61 -9.81 11.27
C HIS A 64 -10.20 -8.49 10.73
N LEU A 65 -9.36 -7.50 10.42
CA LEU A 65 -9.79 -6.27 9.74
C LEU A 65 -10.17 -6.50 8.28
N ILE A 66 -9.80 -7.65 7.70
CA ILE A 66 -10.16 -8.02 6.33
C ILE A 66 -11.32 -9.02 6.40
N GLN A 67 -12.41 -8.70 5.69
CA GLN A 67 -13.56 -9.60 5.59
C GLN A 67 -13.12 -10.96 5.07
N GLN A 68 -13.67 -12.06 5.59
CA GLN A 68 -13.24 -13.42 5.27
C GLN A 68 -13.23 -13.70 3.76
N GLN A 69 -14.30 -13.30 3.05
CA GLN A 69 -14.38 -13.46 1.58
C GLN A 69 -13.35 -12.66 0.78
N ASP A 70 -12.76 -11.63 1.38
CA ASP A 70 -11.74 -10.77 0.75
C ASP A 70 -10.32 -11.25 1.00
N ARG A 71 -10.10 -12.17 1.94
CA ARG A 71 -8.78 -12.70 2.26
C ARG A 71 -8.21 -13.45 1.06
N ARG A 72 -6.92 -13.30 0.84
CA ARG A 72 -6.20 -13.89 -0.29
C ARG A 72 -4.93 -14.58 0.22
N PHE A 73 -4.67 -15.76 -0.33
CA PHE A 73 -3.56 -16.63 0.05
C PHE A 73 -2.86 -17.18 -1.20
N GLY A 74 -1.66 -17.71 -1.00
CA GLY A 74 -0.86 -18.29 -2.06
C GLY A 74 0.18 -17.34 -2.65
N PRO A 75 0.90 -17.79 -3.68
CA PRO A 75 2.03 -17.04 -4.26
C PRO A 75 1.66 -15.63 -4.68
N GLY A 76 2.45 -14.64 -4.24
CA GLY A 76 2.28 -13.23 -4.60
C GLY A 76 1.26 -12.45 -3.76
N TRP A 77 0.52 -13.09 -2.84
CA TRP A 77 -0.47 -12.38 -2.03
C TRP A 77 0.09 -11.77 -0.75
N SER A 78 1.25 -12.25 -0.26
CA SER A 78 1.85 -11.73 0.96
C SER A 78 2.07 -10.20 0.96
N PRO A 79 2.58 -9.55 -0.09
CA PRO A 79 2.74 -8.10 -0.09
C PRO A 79 1.44 -7.32 -0.05
N VAL A 80 0.35 -7.87 -0.62
CA VAL A 80 -0.99 -7.29 -0.56
C VAL A 80 -1.57 -7.41 0.84
N MET A 81 -1.60 -8.64 1.36
CA MET A 81 -2.18 -8.94 2.67
C MET A 81 -1.41 -8.22 3.78
N ALA A 82 -0.08 -8.20 3.75
CA ALA A 82 0.74 -7.48 4.73
C ALA A 82 0.40 -5.98 4.78
N ALA A 83 0.17 -5.33 3.64
CA ALA A 83 -0.19 -3.92 3.62
C ALA A 83 -1.55 -3.64 4.30
N LEU A 84 -2.45 -4.60 4.27
CA LEU A 84 -3.81 -4.49 4.81
C LEU A 84 -3.92 -5.04 6.24
N CYS A 85 -3.08 -6.01 6.63
CA CYS A 85 -3.05 -6.60 7.97
C CYS A 85 -2.16 -5.84 8.97
N TYR A 86 -1.26 -4.96 8.51
CA TYR A 86 -0.39 -4.16 9.38
C TYR A 86 -0.71 -2.67 9.24
N PRO A 87 -1.80 -2.20 9.88
CA PRO A 87 -2.25 -0.82 9.76
C PRO A 87 -1.21 0.16 10.28
N ARG A 88 -1.04 1.26 9.54
CA ARG A 88 -0.18 2.39 9.92
C ARG A 88 -0.84 3.68 9.48
N ALA A 89 -0.71 4.71 10.29
CA ALA A 89 -1.20 6.03 9.93
C ALA A 89 -0.58 6.50 8.60
N SER A 90 -1.42 6.96 7.69
CA SER A 90 -1.03 7.38 6.35
C SER A 90 -2.06 8.38 5.79
N ARG A 91 -2.01 8.70 4.49
CA ARG A 91 -2.92 9.68 3.89
C ARG A 91 -4.40 9.35 4.12
N PHE A 92 -4.84 8.10 3.94
CA PHE A 92 -6.26 7.72 4.02
C PHE A 92 -6.63 6.85 5.22
N THR A 93 -5.77 6.76 6.24
CA THR A 93 -6.07 6.04 7.48
C THR A 93 -5.30 6.63 8.66
N GLU A 94 -5.94 6.65 9.82
CA GLU A 94 -5.26 6.98 11.09
C GLU A 94 -4.46 5.79 11.66
N GLY A 95 -4.43 4.66 10.94
CA GLY A 95 -3.77 3.44 11.40
C GLY A 95 -4.71 2.42 12.03
N VAL A 96 -6.03 2.62 11.92
CA VAL A 96 -7.05 1.67 12.42
C VAL A 96 -7.38 0.57 11.40
N PHE A 97 -6.97 0.73 10.17
CA PHE A 97 -7.02 -0.27 9.10
C PHE A 97 -5.85 -0.08 8.14
N GLY A 98 -5.45 -1.17 7.47
CA GLY A 98 -4.38 -1.15 6.49
C GLY A 98 -4.83 -0.60 5.13
N VAL A 99 -3.87 -0.07 4.36
CA VAL A 99 -4.06 0.45 3.00
C VAL A 99 -2.91 -0.01 2.11
N TYR A 100 -3.24 -0.57 0.95
CA TYR A 100 -2.24 -0.87 -0.07
C TYR A 100 -2.14 0.31 -1.04
N TYR A 101 -1.05 1.07 -0.93
CA TYR A 101 -0.75 2.17 -1.85
C TYR A 101 0.04 1.67 -3.04
N CYS A 102 -0.36 2.07 -4.24
CA CYS A 102 0.37 1.84 -5.49
C CYS A 102 0.17 3.02 -6.44
N ALA A 103 0.97 3.07 -7.49
CA ALA A 103 0.89 4.07 -8.55
C ALA A 103 0.72 3.40 -9.91
N ASP A 104 0.23 4.15 -10.88
CA ASP A 104 0.06 3.72 -12.28
C ASP A 104 1.39 3.50 -13.01
N SER A 105 2.44 4.15 -12.54
CA SER A 105 3.79 4.08 -13.11
C SER A 105 4.87 3.88 -12.05
N GLU A 106 5.98 3.27 -12.46
CA GLU A 106 7.16 3.10 -11.61
C GLU A 106 7.74 4.46 -11.20
N ARG A 107 7.74 5.44 -12.09
CA ARG A 107 8.20 6.80 -11.84
C ARG A 107 7.42 7.46 -10.71
N THR A 108 6.09 7.42 -10.79
CA THR A 108 5.20 7.99 -9.76
C THR A 108 5.40 7.26 -8.42
N ALA A 109 5.52 5.92 -8.43
CA ALA A 109 5.82 5.15 -7.22
C ALA A 109 7.17 5.54 -6.59
N VAL A 110 8.19 5.83 -7.41
CA VAL A 110 9.50 6.33 -6.96
C VAL A 110 9.37 7.71 -6.33
N ALA A 111 8.64 8.64 -6.96
CA ALA A 111 8.46 9.99 -6.44
C ALA A 111 7.78 9.98 -5.06
N GLU A 112 6.69 9.22 -4.91
CA GLU A 112 5.97 9.06 -3.64
C GLU A 112 6.85 8.43 -2.55
N THR A 113 7.55 7.35 -2.87
CA THR A 113 8.37 6.66 -1.87
C THR A 113 9.64 7.43 -1.51
N ARG A 114 10.22 8.18 -2.45
CA ARG A 114 11.33 9.09 -2.18
C ARG A 114 10.94 10.11 -1.12
N TYR A 115 9.83 10.82 -1.32
CA TYR A 115 9.35 11.81 -0.37
C TYR A 115 9.14 11.22 1.03
N HIS A 116 8.43 10.10 1.13
CA HIS A 116 8.15 9.47 2.41
C HIS A 116 9.41 8.92 3.10
N ARG A 117 10.41 8.46 2.34
CA ARG A 117 11.69 8.03 2.92
C ARG A 117 12.52 9.21 3.38
N GLU A 118 12.61 10.28 2.59
CA GLU A 118 13.30 11.52 3.00
C GLU A 118 12.73 12.07 4.30
N ARG A 119 11.41 12.19 4.39
CA ARG A 119 10.75 12.66 5.59
C ARG A 119 11.03 11.76 6.81
N PHE A 120 10.86 10.45 6.68
CA PHE A 120 11.12 9.50 7.75
C PHE A 120 12.58 9.58 8.24
N LEU A 121 13.56 9.63 7.34
CA LEU A 121 14.97 9.66 7.70
C LEU A 121 15.37 11.00 8.34
N ALA A 122 14.77 12.10 7.88
CA ALA A 122 14.98 13.41 8.49
C ALA A 122 14.38 13.49 9.89
N GLU A 123 13.14 12.98 10.08
CA GLU A 123 12.46 12.96 11.39
C GLU A 123 13.17 12.03 12.40
N SER A 124 13.77 10.92 11.95
CA SER A 124 14.54 10.01 12.81
C SER A 124 16.02 10.36 12.97
N GLY A 125 16.50 11.42 12.29
CA GLY A 125 17.89 11.88 12.40
C GLY A 125 18.92 10.88 11.88
N GLU A 126 18.55 10.08 10.86
CA GLU A 126 19.43 9.02 10.35
C GLU A 126 20.68 9.58 9.66
N PRO A 127 21.85 8.99 9.92
CA PRO A 127 23.09 9.37 9.25
C PRO A 127 23.04 9.01 7.75
N PRO A 128 23.99 9.52 6.92
CA PRO A 128 24.08 9.11 5.52
C PRO A 128 24.11 7.59 5.37
N MET A 129 23.24 7.07 4.50
CA MET A 129 23.10 5.62 4.29
C MET A 129 22.50 5.29 2.91
N ALA A 130 22.66 4.04 2.50
CA ALA A 130 21.95 3.46 1.37
C ALA A 130 20.76 2.63 1.86
N ILE A 131 19.62 2.76 1.17
CA ILE A 131 18.41 2.01 1.49
C ILE A 131 18.01 1.22 0.26
N GLU A 132 18.03 -0.10 0.40
CA GLU A 132 17.53 -0.98 -0.65
C GLU A 132 15.99 -1.00 -0.63
N MET A 133 15.42 -0.77 -1.80
CA MET A 133 13.97 -0.75 -2.03
C MET A 133 13.60 -1.80 -3.07
N ARG A 134 12.44 -2.43 -2.90
CA ARG A 134 11.91 -3.48 -3.77
C ARG A 134 10.61 -3.02 -4.39
N VAL A 135 10.47 -3.26 -5.70
CA VAL A 135 9.23 -3.01 -6.44
C VAL A 135 8.37 -4.27 -6.43
N TYR A 136 7.10 -4.11 -6.09
CA TYR A 136 6.05 -5.09 -6.34
C TYR A 136 5.14 -4.55 -7.44
N ILE A 137 4.77 -5.43 -8.36
CA ILE A 137 3.89 -5.15 -9.49
C ILE A 137 2.67 -6.05 -9.38
N ALA A 138 1.49 -5.45 -9.42
CA ALA A 138 0.20 -6.15 -9.43
C ALA A 138 -0.74 -5.54 -10.47
N GLU A 139 -1.64 -6.32 -11.00
CA GLU A 139 -2.80 -5.77 -11.68
C GLU A 139 -3.72 -5.09 -10.66
N LEU A 140 -4.27 -3.92 -10.99
CA LEU A 140 -5.33 -3.25 -10.26
C LEU A 140 -6.56 -3.19 -11.15
N GLN A 141 -7.65 -3.81 -10.72
CA GLN A 141 -8.92 -3.79 -11.45
C GLN A 141 -10.10 -3.71 -10.47
N ALA A 142 -10.66 -2.53 -10.30
CA ALA A 142 -11.80 -2.32 -9.41
C ALA A 142 -12.51 -0.98 -9.70
N PRO A 143 -13.78 -0.84 -9.30
CA PRO A 143 -14.42 0.46 -9.18
C PRO A 143 -13.85 1.19 -7.95
N LEU A 144 -13.23 2.35 -8.16
CA LEU A 144 -12.63 3.18 -7.11
C LEU A 144 -13.32 4.54 -7.03
N VAL A 145 -13.37 5.13 -5.83
CA VAL A 145 -13.77 6.52 -5.64
C VAL A 145 -12.74 7.42 -6.33
N ASP A 146 -13.17 8.21 -7.30
CA ASP A 146 -12.29 8.92 -8.24
C ASP A 146 -12.14 10.40 -7.89
N LEU A 147 -11.07 10.73 -7.16
CA LEU A 147 -10.72 12.10 -6.79
C LEU A 147 -10.12 12.90 -7.95
N ARG A 148 -9.82 12.28 -9.09
CA ARG A 148 -9.25 12.95 -10.27
C ARG A 148 -10.32 13.73 -11.04
N SER A 149 -11.59 13.35 -10.84
CA SER A 149 -12.72 13.87 -11.60
C SER A 149 -13.03 15.34 -11.30
N ASP A 150 -12.64 15.82 -10.11
CA ASP A 150 -12.93 17.19 -9.65
C ASP A 150 -11.79 17.67 -8.75
N ALA A 151 -10.88 18.44 -9.33
CA ALA A 151 -9.67 18.91 -8.64
C ALA A 151 -9.99 19.88 -7.48
N ASP A 152 -11.01 20.71 -7.62
CA ASP A 152 -11.38 21.71 -6.61
C ASP A 152 -11.95 21.02 -5.36
N ASN A 153 -12.88 20.10 -5.56
CA ASN A 153 -13.44 19.31 -4.46
C ASN A 153 -12.43 18.31 -3.87
N ALA A 154 -11.48 17.83 -4.65
CA ALA A 154 -10.43 16.94 -4.17
C ALA A 154 -9.31 17.63 -3.39
N ALA A 155 -9.10 18.93 -3.57
CA ALA A 155 -7.99 19.68 -2.99
C ALA A 155 -7.81 19.48 -1.47
N PRO A 156 -8.86 19.49 -0.61
CA PRO A 156 -8.69 19.25 0.83
C PRO A 156 -8.15 17.86 1.18
N TYR A 157 -8.42 16.85 0.35
CA TYR A 157 -7.99 15.46 0.53
C TYR A 157 -6.61 15.18 -0.05
N LEU A 158 -6.11 16.09 -0.88
CA LEU A 158 -4.82 16.02 -1.55
C LEU A 158 -3.77 16.95 -0.92
N ASP A 159 -4.09 17.61 0.18
CA ASP A 159 -3.13 18.44 0.90
C ASP A 159 -1.83 17.64 1.16
N PRO A 160 -0.66 18.19 0.76
CA PRO A 160 0.60 17.48 0.89
C PRO A 160 1.06 17.26 2.33
N GLU A 161 0.64 18.12 3.26
CA GLU A 161 1.13 18.11 4.65
C GLU A 161 0.05 17.74 5.66
N ASN A 162 -1.21 18.09 5.40
CA ASN A 162 -2.32 17.82 6.30
C ASN A 162 -3.23 16.72 5.79
N TYR A 163 -3.23 15.58 6.45
CA TYR A 163 -4.00 14.40 6.05
C TYR A 163 -5.34 14.24 6.78
N ALA A 164 -5.77 15.19 7.60
CA ALA A 164 -6.96 15.04 8.43
C ALA A 164 -8.23 14.76 7.58
N ALA A 165 -8.48 15.59 6.56
CA ALA A 165 -9.62 15.39 5.65
C ALA A 165 -9.52 14.07 4.88
N ALA A 166 -8.33 13.75 4.34
CA ALA A 166 -8.10 12.51 3.60
C ALA A 166 -8.31 11.26 4.48
N ARG A 167 -7.86 11.27 5.74
CA ARG A 167 -8.08 10.18 6.69
C ARG A 167 -9.54 9.96 6.98
N HIS A 168 -10.29 11.05 7.16
CA HIS A 168 -11.74 10.98 7.34
C HIS A 168 -12.41 10.35 6.11
N LEU A 169 -12.11 10.85 4.89
CA LEU A 169 -12.64 10.30 3.65
C LEU A 169 -12.31 8.82 3.48
N GLY A 170 -11.08 8.41 3.78
CA GLY A 170 -10.65 7.02 3.73
C GLY A 170 -11.43 6.12 4.70
N GLY A 171 -11.71 6.62 5.90
CA GLY A 171 -12.57 5.94 6.89
C GLY A 171 -14.01 5.78 6.39
N VAL A 172 -14.57 6.84 5.79
CA VAL A 172 -15.92 6.79 5.19
C VAL A 172 -15.95 5.81 4.03
N ALA A 173 -14.97 5.86 3.10
CA ALA A 173 -14.89 4.92 1.98
C ALA A 173 -14.79 3.45 2.46
N ARG A 174 -14.00 3.20 3.49
CA ARG A 174 -13.87 1.88 4.11
C ARG A 174 -15.18 1.40 4.70
N SER A 175 -15.89 2.25 5.47
CA SER A 175 -17.14 1.88 6.14
C SER A 175 -18.29 1.58 5.15
N HIS A 176 -18.25 2.20 3.96
CA HIS A 176 -19.20 1.94 2.87
C HIS A 176 -18.77 0.78 1.96
N GLY A 177 -17.67 0.08 2.28
CA GLY A 177 -17.24 -1.10 1.56
C GLY A 177 -16.62 -0.83 0.19
N HIS A 178 -16.20 0.41 -0.11
CA HIS A 178 -15.49 0.73 -1.35
C HIS A 178 -14.18 -0.04 -1.47
N PHE A 179 -13.78 -0.37 -2.69
CA PHE A 179 -12.50 -1.05 -2.97
C PHE A 179 -11.29 -0.17 -2.72
N GLY A 180 -11.46 1.15 -2.78
CA GLY A 180 -10.41 2.12 -2.57
C GLY A 180 -10.69 3.45 -3.23
N LEU A 181 -9.65 4.28 -3.31
CA LEU A 181 -9.67 5.60 -3.91
C LEU A 181 -8.57 5.68 -4.97
N VAL A 182 -8.83 6.41 -6.06
CA VAL A 182 -7.83 6.78 -7.06
C VAL A 182 -7.67 8.30 -7.05
N TYR A 183 -6.45 8.80 -7.12
CA TYR A 183 -6.14 10.21 -6.96
C TYR A 183 -4.84 10.59 -7.67
N PRO A 184 -4.67 11.86 -8.09
CA PRO A 184 -3.42 12.33 -8.67
C PRO A 184 -2.31 12.33 -7.62
N SER A 185 -1.10 11.94 -8.01
CA SER A 185 0.08 12.08 -7.16
C SER A 185 0.37 13.56 -6.87
N VAL A 186 0.59 13.88 -5.60
CA VAL A 186 1.00 15.22 -5.16
C VAL A 186 2.53 15.35 -5.05
N ARG A 187 3.27 14.29 -5.36
CA ARG A 187 4.73 14.20 -5.23
C ARG A 187 5.46 14.00 -6.55
N ASP A 188 4.74 13.58 -7.59
CA ASP A 188 5.30 13.42 -8.92
C ASP A 188 5.11 14.72 -9.72
N PRO A 189 6.19 15.48 -10.01
CA PRO A 189 6.10 16.75 -10.69
C PRO A 189 5.68 16.64 -12.17
N GLU A 190 5.80 15.44 -12.76
CA GLU A 190 5.37 15.17 -14.12
C GLU A 190 3.93 14.64 -14.20
N GLY A 191 3.27 14.53 -13.05
CA GLY A 191 1.95 13.94 -12.93
C GLY A 191 1.98 12.41 -12.93
N GLY A 192 0.87 11.83 -12.57
CA GLY A 192 0.65 10.38 -12.46
C GLY A 192 -0.41 10.10 -11.42
N ASP A 193 -0.97 8.91 -11.47
CA ASP A 193 -2.06 8.52 -10.58
C ASP A 193 -1.60 7.55 -9.49
N CYS A 194 -2.17 7.71 -8.31
CA CYS A 194 -2.01 6.82 -7.17
C CYS A 194 -3.34 6.16 -6.82
N ALA A 195 -3.27 4.97 -6.26
CA ALA A 195 -4.42 4.30 -5.68
C ALA A 195 -4.16 3.94 -4.21
N ALA A 196 -5.17 4.14 -3.38
CA ALA A 196 -5.25 3.68 -2.01
C ALA A 196 -6.27 2.54 -1.96
N VAL A 197 -5.78 1.29 -2.05
CA VAL A 197 -6.64 0.12 -2.09
C VAL A 197 -6.98 -0.32 -0.66
N LEU A 198 -8.27 -0.50 -0.39
CA LEU A 198 -8.83 -0.85 0.91
C LEU A 198 -9.23 -2.32 1.03
N ARG A 199 -9.39 -3.01 -0.11
CA ARG A 199 -9.85 -4.40 -0.15
C ARG A 199 -9.01 -5.23 -1.13
N PRO A 200 -8.51 -6.41 -0.71
CA PRO A 200 -7.66 -7.28 -1.54
C PRO A 200 -8.21 -7.63 -2.92
N PRO A 201 -9.54 -7.87 -3.11
CA PRO A 201 -10.07 -8.26 -4.41
C PRO A 201 -9.90 -7.25 -5.55
N ALA A 202 -9.51 -6.01 -5.23
CA ALA A 202 -9.15 -5.01 -6.23
C ALA A 202 -7.82 -5.29 -6.94
N LEU A 203 -7.01 -6.18 -6.38
CA LEU A 203 -5.66 -6.48 -6.86
C LEU A 203 -5.54 -7.92 -7.34
N GLY A 204 -4.64 -8.14 -8.29
CA GLY A 204 -4.08 -9.45 -8.58
C GLY A 204 -2.91 -9.80 -7.65
N PRO A 205 -2.39 -11.05 -7.71
CA PRO A 205 -1.18 -11.42 -6.99
C PRO A 205 0.01 -10.59 -7.47
N THR A 206 0.86 -10.20 -6.55
CA THR A 206 2.05 -9.41 -6.88
C THR A 206 3.14 -10.28 -7.47
N ARG A 207 3.94 -9.68 -8.34
CA ARG A 207 5.24 -10.20 -8.73
C ARG A 207 6.33 -9.20 -8.34
N GLN A 208 7.50 -9.72 -8.03
CA GLN A 208 8.65 -8.89 -7.73
C GLN A 208 9.16 -8.25 -9.02
N GLY A 209 9.42 -6.95 -8.97
CA GLY A 209 10.03 -6.16 -10.03
C GLY A 209 11.49 -5.83 -9.72
N LYS A 210 11.89 -4.62 -10.06
CA LYS A 210 13.24 -4.11 -9.85
C LYS A 210 13.58 -3.92 -8.37
N HIS A 211 14.87 -3.79 -8.11
CA HIS A 211 15.41 -3.27 -6.87
C HIS A 211 16.06 -1.93 -7.14
N PHE A 212 15.91 -1.01 -6.18
CA PHE A 212 16.56 0.30 -6.19
C PHE A 212 17.38 0.50 -4.93
N GLU A 213 18.47 1.23 -5.05
CA GLU A 213 19.22 1.78 -3.94
C GLU A 213 18.95 3.29 -3.86
N TYR A 214 18.35 3.72 -2.74
CA TYR A 214 18.11 5.12 -2.43
C TYR A 214 19.27 5.62 -1.56
N ARG A 215 20.04 6.61 -2.05
CA ARG A 215 21.21 7.16 -1.35
C ARG A 215 20.84 8.41 -0.58
N TRP A 216 20.75 8.25 0.72
CA TRP A 216 20.52 9.31 1.69
C TRP A 216 21.83 9.95 2.13
N ASN A 217 21.92 11.29 2.10
CA ASN A 217 23.14 12.02 2.49
C ASN A 217 23.06 12.67 3.89
N GLY A 218 22.03 12.35 4.69
CA GLY A 218 21.75 12.99 5.98
C GLY A 218 20.72 14.13 5.88
N GLN A 219 20.32 14.55 4.67
CA GLN A 219 19.37 15.65 4.44
C GLN A 219 18.33 15.32 3.36
N ARG A 220 18.75 14.61 2.29
CA ARG A 220 17.88 14.23 1.17
C ARG A 220 18.41 12.98 0.45
N ILE A 221 17.55 12.32 -0.31
CA ILE A 221 17.94 11.27 -1.24
C ILE A 221 18.53 11.91 -2.49
N THR A 222 19.84 11.74 -2.68
CA THR A 222 20.60 12.41 -3.75
C THR A 222 20.58 11.64 -5.07
N SER A 223 20.43 10.33 -5.00
CA SER A 223 20.32 9.46 -6.17
C SER A 223 19.53 8.22 -5.89
N ILE A 224 18.92 7.67 -6.94
CA ILE A 224 18.20 6.40 -6.95
C ILE A 224 18.80 5.58 -8.08
N VAL A 225 19.36 4.42 -7.74
CA VAL A 225 20.09 3.55 -8.66
C VAL A 225 19.35 2.23 -8.79
N GLU A 226 19.08 1.79 -10.00
CA GLU A 226 18.54 0.43 -10.25
C GLU A 226 19.63 -0.60 -9.97
N LEU A 227 19.37 -1.54 -9.07
CA LEU A 227 20.25 -2.67 -8.79
C LEU A 227 19.94 -3.82 -9.77
N ARG A 228 20.95 -4.19 -10.57
CA ARG A 228 20.85 -5.35 -11.45
C ARG A 228 21.62 -6.52 -10.84
N GLN A 229 20.96 -7.67 -10.70
CA GLN A 229 21.68 -8.90 -10.39
C GLN A 229 22.53 -9.28 -11.60
N SER A 230 23.85 -9.31 -11.44
CA SER A 230 24.73 -9.96 -12.40
C SER A 230 24.85 -11.45 -12.01
N SER A 231 24.39 -12.34 -12.88
CA SER A 231 24.72 -13.76 -12.77
C SER A 231 26.18 -13.93 -13.21
N TYR A 232 27.03 -14.37 -12.29
CA TYR A 232 28.38 -14.87 -12.60
C TYR A 232 28.30 -16.37 -12.89
#